data_c43e8749fbbd79de4c1893437dc6034d
#
_entry.id   c43e8749fbbd79de4c1893437dc6034d
#
_cell.length_a   1.000
_cell.length_b   1.000
_cell.length_c   1.000
_cell.angle_alpha   90.00
_cell.angle_beta   90.00
_cell.angle_gamma   90.00
#
_symmetry.space_group_name_H-M   'P 1'
#
loop_
_entity.id
_entity.type
_entity.pdbx_description
1 polymer ?
#
loop_
_entity_poly.entity_id
_entity_poly.type
_entity_poly.pdbx_seq_one_letter_code
_entity_poly.pdbx_strand_id
1 'polypeptide(L)'
;MITLERAGAQDLETVIAIQRASFKVVYEKYQDEYDPYLEDRERIKWKLVERPNSYYYFIKEKDEIIGFLRIQTNEELTNAWLGTAAILPQYQGKGYGSEGLRLLEKEFQTITQWDLCTVLQDEGMVAFYEKNGYHQTHIEPEKEGMDMVYMKKCIEK
;
A
#
# COMPACT_ATOMS: atom_id res chain seq x y z
N MET A 1 -1.85 16.53 -11.75
CA MET A 1 -2.10 15.22 -12.38
C MET A 1 -1.20 14.17 -11.75
N ILE A 2 -1.78 13.06 -11.37
CA ILE A 2 -1.06 11.95 -10.74
C ILE A 2 -0.59 10.96 -11.79
N THR A 3 0.65 10.48 -11.67
CA THR A 3 1.20 9.41 -12.49
C THR A 3 1.85 8.36 -11.60
N LEU A 4 2.02 7.16 -12.14
CA LEU A 4 2.76 6.10 -11.46
C LEU A 4 4.09 5.88 -12.19
N GLU A 5 5.14 5.63 -11.41
CA GLU A 5 6.45 5.30 -11.95
C GLU A 5 7.04 4.11 -11.20
N ARG A 6 7.46 3.07 -11.94
CA ARG A 6 8.05 1.89 -11.34
C ARG A 6 9.35 2.24 -10.61
N ALA A 7 9.44 1.86 -9.34
CA ALA A 7 10.66 2.02 -8.55
C ALA A 7 11.61 0.85 -8.81
N GLY A 8 12.90 1.13 -8.82
CA GLY A 8 13.94 0.13 -9.01
C GLY A 8 14.97 0.17 -7.90
N ALA A 9 16.05 -0.63 -8.07
CA ALA A 9 17.08 -0.78 -7.04
C ALA A 9 17.70 0.55 -6.59
N GLN A 10 17.84 1.50 -7.50
CA GLN A 10 18.42 2.81 -7.22
C GLN A 10 17.52 3.68 -6.32
N ASP A 11 16.26 3.27 -6.12
CA ASP A 11 15.27 4.06 -5.39
C ASP A 11 15.10 3.59 -3.94
N LEU A 12 15.94 2.65 -3.47
CA LEU A 12 15.78 2.03 -2.15
C LEU A 12 15.68 3.04 -1.01
N GLU A 13 16.58 4.02 -0.98
CA GLU A 13 16.60 5.00 0.10
C GLU A 13 15.35 5.88 0.09
N THR A 14 14.85 6.21 -1.10
CA THR A 14 13.61 6.98 -1.24
C THR A 14 12.42 6.20 -0.73
N VAL A 15 12.32 4.91 -1.07
CA VAL A 15 11.25 4.04 -0.58
C VAL A 15 11.26 3.97 0.95
N ILE A 16 12.45 3.74 1.54
CA ILE A 16 12.59 3.66 3.00
C ILE A 16 12.13 4.96 3.67
N ALA A 17 12.58 6.11 3.15
CA ALA A 17 12.22 7.40 3.73
C ALA A 17 10.72 7.66 3.69
N ILE A 18 10.07 7.35 2.56
CA ILE A 18 8.63 7.53 2.41
C ILE A 18 7.86 6.59 3.35
N GLN A 19 8.29 5.33 3.43
CA GLN A 19 7.62 4.35 4.30
C GLN A 19 7.66 4.78 5.76
N ARG A 20 8.83 5.20 6.24
CA ARG A 20 8.97 5.66 7.63
C ARG A 20 8.15 6.90 7.90
N ALA A 21 8.22 7.91 7.04
CA ALA A 21 7.45 9.14 7.21
C ALA A 21 5.95 8.86 7.20
N SER A 22 5.49 7.96 6.33
CA SER A 22 4.06 7.68 6.17
C SER A 22 3.46 6.88 7.32
N PHE A 23 4.25 5.98 7.95
CA PHE A 23 3.73 5.08 8.99
C PHE A 23 4.13 5.48 10.41
N LYS A 24 4.83 6.59 10.58
CA LYS A 24 5.27 7.05 11.90
C LYS A 24 4.12 7.24 12.87
N VAL A 25 3.05 7.90 12.46
CA VAL A 25 1.90 8.21 13.31
C VAL A 25 1.19 6.93 13.74
N VAL A 26 0.98 6.00 12.82
CA VAL A 26 0.34 4.71 13.13
C VAL A 26 1.20 3.92 14.11
N TYR A 27 2.52 3.88 13.89
CA TYR A 27 3.42 3.19 14.79
C TYR A 27 3.42 3.81 16.19
N GLU A 28 3.46 5.12 16.29
CA GLU A 28 3.43 5.80 17.59
C GLU A 28 2.14 5.50 18.35
N LYS A 29 1.02 5.34 17.65
CA LYS A 29 -0.27 5.06 18.25
C LYS A 29 -0.40 3.61 18.74
N TYR A 30 0.03 2.63 17.95
CA TYR A 30 -0.19 1.22 18.25
C TYR A 30 1.06 0.47 18.69
N GLN A 31 2.26 0.95 18.33
CA GLN A 31 3.56 0.34 18.63
C GLN A 31 3.62 -1.15 18.28
N ASP A 32 3.00 -1.51 17.15
CA ASP A 32 2.97 -2.87 16.65
C ASP A 32 4.34 -3.24 16.07
N GLU A 33 4.90 -4.36 16.52
CA GLU A 33 6.24 -4.81 16.08
C GLU A 33 6.27 -5.17 14.58
N TYR A 34 5.12 -5.38 13.95
CA TYR A 34 5.03 -5.67 12.52
C TYR A 34 4.67 -4.44 11.68
N ASP A 35 4.64 -3.25 12.28
CA ASP A 35 4.32 -2.03 11.55
C ASP A 35 5.36 -1.75 10.46
N PRO A 36 4.93 -1.34 9.26
CA PRO A 36 5.87 -0.98 8.18
C PRO A 36 6.92 0.06 8.57
N TYR A 37 6.64 0.89 9.59
CA TYR A 37 7.60 1.86 10.11
C TYR A 37 8.90 1.20 10.58
N LEU A 38 8.82 -0.02 11.12
CA LEU A 38 9.95 -0.76 11.66
C LEU A 38 10.60 -1.72 10.65
N GLU A 39 10.04 -1.85 9.46
CA GLU A 39 10.59 -2.79 8.47
C GLU A 39 12.02 -2.42 8.15
N ASP A 40 12.95 -3.41 8.23
CA ASP A 40 14.36 -3.11 8.06
C ASP A 40 14.75 -2.95 6.59
N ARG A 41 15.90 -2.32 6.39
CA ARG A 41 16.42 -1.99 5.07
C ARG A 41 16.61 -3.24 4.19
N GLU A 42 17.13 -4.31 4.75
CA GLU A 42 17.40 -5.53 3.99
C GLU A 42 16.12 -6.20 3.50
N ARG A 43 15.07 -6.16 4.31
CA ARG A 43 13.78 -6.71 3.90
C ARG A 43 13.13 -5.88 2.81
N ILE A 44 13.17 -4.56 2.92
CA ILE A 44 12.64 -3.67 1.88
C ILE A 44 13.42 -3.87 0.59
N LYS A 45 14.75 -3.95 0.69
CA LYS A 45 15.61 -4.19 -0.47
C LYS A 45 15.26 -5.50 -1.16
N TRP A 46 15.05 -6.56 -0.38
CA TRP A 46 14.66 -7.87 -0.93
C TRP A 46 13.34 -7.78 -1.70
N LYS A 47 12.34 -7.10 -1.13
CA LYS A 47 11.04 -6.93 -1.79
C LYS A 47 11.14 -6.08 -3.06
N LEU A 48 12.01 -5.07 -3.05
CA LEU A 48 12.14 -4.15 -4.18
C LEU A 48 12.94 -4.75 -5.32
N VAL A 49 13.99 -5.50 -5.01
CA VAL A 49 14.99 -5.92 -5.99
C VAL A 49 14.92 -7.41 -6.33
N GLU A 50 14.71 -8.27 -5.33
CA GLU A 50 14.91 -9.72 -5.50
C GLU A 50 13.63 -10.56 -5.51
N ARG A 51 12.61 -10.16 -4.71
CA ARG A 51 11.41 -10.97 -4.58
C ARG A 51 10.61 -11.02 -5.88
N PRO A 52 10.30 -12.23 -6.40
CA PRO A 52 9.49 -12.35 -7.61
C PRO A 52 8.08 -11.77 -7.42
N ASN A 53 7.55 -11.17 -8.47
CA ASN A 53 6.17 -10.67 -8.50
C ASN A 53 5.88 -9.60 -7.45
N SER A 54 6.89 -8.87 -7.03
CA SER A 54 6.82 -7.76 -6.08
C SER A 54 7.08 -6.47 -6.84
N TYR A 55 6.16 -5.51 -6.73
CA TYR A 55 6.22 -4.29 -7.52
C TYR A 55 6.02 -3.08 -6.61
N TYR A 56 6.93 -2.11 -6.71
CA TYR A 56 6.79 -0.81 -6.06
C TYR A 56 6.55 0.23 -7.15
N TYR A 57 5.51 1.04 -6.97
CA TYR A 57 5.19 2.13 -7.88
C TYR A 57 5.13 3.43 -7.10
N PHE A 58 5.97 4.39 -7.47
CA PHE A 58 5.87 5.73 -6.91
C PHE A 58 4.61 6.41 -7.42
N ILE A 59 3.97 7.15 -6.53
CA ILE A 59 2.88 8.04 -6.90
C ILE A 59 3.52 9.41 -7.04
N LYS A 60 3.38 10.01 -8.21
CA LYS A 60 4.00 11.31 -8.50
C LYS A 60 2.94 12.34 -8.84
N GLU A 61 3.09 13.52 -8.27
CA GLU A 61 2.34 14.69 -8.72
C GLU A 61 3.34 15.61 -9.41
N LYS A 62 3.17 15.78 -10.73
CA LYS A 62 4.17 16.44 -11.57
C LYS A 62 5.49 15.69 -11.43
N ASP A 63 6.56 16.35 -10.98
CA ASP A 63 7.86 15.71 -10.81
C ASP A 63 8.15 15.31 -9.37
N GLU A 64 7.19 15.51 -8.44
CA GLU A 64 7.39 15.19 -7.05
C GLU A 64 6.85 13.82 -6.70
N ILE A 65 7.65 13.03 -5.98
CA ILE A 65 7.22 11.75 -5.44
C ILE A 65 6.49 12.02 -4.14
N ILE A 66 5.20 11.64 -4.08
CA ILE A 66 4.35 11.92 -2.91
C ILE A 66 3.99 10.67 -2.12
N GLY A 67 4.34 9.50 -2.62
CA GLY A 67 4.05 8.25 -1.95
C GLY A 67 4.41 7.07 -2.83
N PHE A 68 4.01 5.87 -2.40
CA PHE A 68 4.16 4.68 -3.25
C PHE A 68 3.11 3.64 -2.91
N LEU A 69 2.91 2.73 -3.85
CA LEU A 69 2.07 1.53 -3.68
C LEU A 69 2.95 0.32 -3.93
N ARG A 70 2.86 -0.67 -3.05
CA ARG A 70 3.59 -1.93 -3.23
C ARG A 70 2.59 -3.06 -3.34
N ILE A 71 2.72 -3.88 -4.39
CA ILE A 71 1.85 -5.03 -4.58
C ILE A 71 2.66 -6.32 -4.72
N GLN A 72 2.03 -7.42 -4.34
CA GLN A 72 2.53 -8.76 -4.56
C GLN A 72 1.51 -9.49 -5.41
N THR A 73 1.91 -9.99 -6.57
CA THR A 73 0.99 -10.67 -7.49
C THR A 73 1.26 -12.17 -7.51
N ASN A 74 0.28 -12.93 -8.05
CA ASN A 74 0.55 -14.31 -8.44
C ASN A 74 1.24 -14.31 -9.82
N GLU A 75 1.75 -15.46 -10.25
CA GLU A 75 2.48 -15.55 -11.51
C GLU A 75 1.57 -15.26 -12.72
N GLU A 76 0.31 -15.66 -12.66
CA GLU A 76 -0.65 -15.49 -13.74
C GLU A 76 -1.13 -14.04 -13.89
N LEU A 77 -0.80 -13.17 -12.92
CA LEU A 77 -1.27 -11.77 -12.88
C LEU A 77 -2.80 -11.68 -12.90
N THR A 78 -3.44 -12.50 -12.09
CA THR A 78 -4.88 -12.47 -11.89
C THR A 78 -5.28 -11.98 -10.50
N ASN A 79 -4.39 -12.15 -9.52
CA ASN A 79 -4.62 -11.78 -8.12
C ASN A 79 -3.46 -10.94 -7.60
N ALA A 80 -3.76 -9.94 -6.79
CA ALA A 80 -2.74 -9.11 -6.15
C ALA A 80 -3.10 -8.84 -4.69
N TRP A 81 -2.05 -8.74 -3.88
CA TRP A 81 -2.12 -8.27 -2.51
C TRP A 81 -1.51 -6.86 -2.48
N LEU A 82 -2.29 -5.89 -2.01
CA LEU A 82 -1.76 -4.53 -1.79
C LEU A 82 -1.05 -4.54 -0.44
N GLY A 83 0.27 -4.63 -0.48
CA GLY A 83 1.07 -4.81 0.74
C GLY A 83 1.36 -3.52 1.47
N THR A 84 1.52 -2.42 0.73
CA THR A 84 1.82 -1.12 1.31
C THR A 84 1.20 -0.03 0.46
N ALA A 85 0.49 0.89 1.10
CA ALA A 85 0.00 2.10 0.47
C ALA A 85 0.48 3.27 1.34
N ALA A 86 1.45 4.01 0.86
CA ALA A 86 2.11 5.07 1.62
C ALA A 86 1.94 6.40 0.91
N ILE A 87 1.34 7.37 1.60
CA ILE A 87 1.25 8.76 1.14
C ILE A 87 1.93 9.61 2.20
N LEU A 88 2.86 10.46 1.78
CA LEU A 88 3.52 11.37 2.71
C LEU A 88 2.49 12.24 3.43
N PRO A 89 2.67 12.50 4.74
CA PRO A 89 1.65 13.21 5.53
C PRO A 89 1.15 14.53 4.93
N GLN A 90 2.05 15.32 4.34
CA GLN A 90 1.66 16.61 3.77
C GLN A 90 0.80 16.50 2.51
N TYR A 91 0.71 15.31 1.94
CA TYR A 91 -0.10 15.07 0.73
C TYR A 91 -1.36 14.24 0.99
N GLN A 92 -1.62 13.88 2.23
CA GLN A 92 -2.82 13.12 2.60
C GLN A 92 -4.06 13.99 2.55
N GLY A 93 -5.22 13.35 2.33
CA GLY A 93 -6.51 14.06 2.31
C GLY A 93 -6.79 14.86 1.05
N LYS A 94 -6.05 14.63 -0.03
CA LYS A 94 -6.19 15.37 -1.29
C LYS A 94 -6.69 14.51 -2.46
N GLY A 95 -7.03 13.25 -2.19
CA GLY A 95 -7.51 12.34 -3.24
C GLY A 95 -6.42 11.63 -4.02
N TYR A 96 -5.16 11.85 -3.69
CA TYR A 96 -4.03 11.26 -4.43
C TYR A 96 -3.97 9.74 -4.28
N GLY A 97 -4.33 9.23 -3.09
CA GLY A 97 -4.37 7.79 -2.87
C GLY A 97 -5.38 7.09 -3.77
N SER A 98 -6.58 7.65 -3.89
CA SER A 98 -7.63 7.11 -4.75
C SER A 98 -7.20 7.12 -6.22
N GLU A 99 -6.58 8.21 -6.67
CA GLU A 99 -6.03 8.30 -8.02
C GLU A 99 -4.97 7.24 -8.25
N GLY A 100 -4.07 7.06 -7.27
CA GLY A 100 -3.02 6.05 -7.38
C GLY A 100 -3.57 4.64 -7.49
N LEU A 101 -4.58 4.29 -6.69
CA LEU A 101 -5.21 2.97 -6.76
C LEU A 101 -5.88 2.75 -8.12
N ARG A 102 -6.55 3.76 -8.64
CA ARG A 102 -7.18 3.68 -9.96
C ARG A 102 -6.15 3.44 -11.06
N LEU A 103 -5.04 4.16 -11.02
CA LEU A 103 -3.97 4.01 -12.00
C LEU A 103 -3.29 2.64 -11.88
N LEU A 104 -3.15 2.13 -10.66
CA LEU A 104 -2.57 0.81 -10.44
C LEU A 104 -3.44 -0.28 -11.08
N GLU A 105 -4.76 -0.18 -10.94
CA GLU A 105 -5.68 -1.12 -11.57
C GLU A 105 -5.61 -1.04 -13.09
N LYS A 106 -5.37 0.13 -13.65
CA LYS A 106 -5.16 0.30 -15.09
C LYS A 106 -3.86 -0.32 -15.56
N GLU A 107 -2.82 -0.21 -14.75
CA GLU A 107 -1.51 -0.79 -15.07
C GLU A 107 -1.56 -2.32 -15.08
N PHE A 108 -2.37 -2.92 -14.23
CA PHE A 108 -2.49 -4.37 -14.07
C PHE A 108 -3.88 -4.84 -14.48
N GLN A 109 -4.26 -4.65 -15.74
CA GLN A 109 -5.62 -4.94 -16.23
C GLN A 109 -6.03 -6.40 -16.15
N THR A 110 -5.09 -7.34 -16.05
CA THR A 110 -5.40 -8.75 -15.91
C THR A 110 -5.76 -9.15 -14.48
N ILE A 111 -5.42 -8.31 -13.49
CA ILE A 111 -5.75 -8.60 -12.10
C ILE A 111 -7.23 -8.30 -11.86
N THR A 112 -7.96 -9.32 -11.41
CA THR A 112 -9.40 -9.22 -11.14
C THR A 112 -9.72 -9.28 -9.66
N GLN A 113 -8.79 -9.74 -8.82
CA GLN A 113 -8.98 -9.77 -7.37
C GLN A 113 -7.84 -9.06 -6.67
N TRP A 114 -8.20 -8.07 -5.87
CA TRP A 114 -7.27 -7.29 -5.05
C TRP A 114 -7.61 -7.51 -3.59
N ASP A 115 -6.60 -7.85 -2.79
CA ASP A 115 -6.76 -8.09 -1.35
C ASP A 115 -5.83 -7.20 -0.57
N LEU A 116 -6.24 -6.83 0.65
CA LEU A 116 -5.40 -6.08 1.58
C LEU A 116 -5.88 -6.29 3.02
N CYS A 117 -5.10 -5.82 3.97
CA CYS A 117 -5.57 -5.65 5.34
C CYS A 117 -5.13 -4.29 5.86
N THR A 118 -5.89 -3.75 6.80
CA THR A 118 -5.58 -2.48 7.45
C THR A 118 -6.08 -2.54 8.90
N VAL A 119 -5.71 -1.53 9.69
CA VAL A 119 -6.12 -1.48 11.10
C VAL A 119 -7.60 -1.15 11.19
N LEU A 120 -8.39 -2.03 11.82
CA LEU A 120 -9.83 -1.85 11.94
C LEU A 120 -10.19 -0.55 12.66
N GLN A 121 -9.42 -0.19 13.70
CA GLN A 121 -9.66 1.01 14.50
C GLN A 121 -9.32 2.31 13.76
N ASP A 122 -8.64 2.22 12.64
CA ASP A 122 -8.38 3.37 11.77
C ASP A 122 -9.55 3.53 10.80
N GLU A 123 -10.62 4.15 11.29
CA GLU A 123 -11.87 4.30 10.54
C GLU A 123 -11.67 5.07 9.23
N GLY A 124 -10.74 6.02 9.21
CA GLY A 124 -10.44 6.78 8.00
C GLY A 124 -9.87 5.91 6.90
N MET A 125 -8.96 5.00 7.24
CA MET A 125 -8.38 4.08 6.26
C MET A 125 -9.39 3.05 5.79
N VAL A 126 -10.20 2.51 6.69
CA VAL A 126 -11.27 1.56 6.31
C VAL A 126 -12.23 2.24 5.33
N ALA A 127 -12.68 3.46 5.66
CA ALA A 127 -13.58 4.22 4.79
C ALA A 127 -12.93 4.52 3.43
N PHE A 128 -11.63 4.82 3.42
CA PHE A 128 -10.88 5.07 2.20
C PHE A 128 -10.91 3.86 1.26
N TYR A 129 -10.65 2.68 1.80
CA TYR A 129 -10.68 1.47 0.96
C TYR A 129 -12.11 1.12 0.53
N GLU A 130 -13.10 1.29 1.41
CA GLU A 130 -14.50 1.05 1.05
C GLU A 130 -14.94 1.97 -0.09
N LYS A 131 -14.55 3.24 -0.02
CA LYS A 131 -14.82 4.22 -1.08
C LYS A 131 -14.21 3.80 -2.41
N ASN A 132 -13.09 3.10 -2.38
CA ASN A 132 -12.39 2.65 -3.57
C ASN A 132 -12.81 1.23 -4.03
N GLY A 133 -13.90 0.71 -3.49
CA GLY A 133 -14.50 -0.53 -3.97
C GLY A 133 -14.17 -1.80 -3.20
N TYR A 134 -13.42 -1.66 -2.11
CA TYR A 134 -13.09 -2.81 -1.26
C TYR A 134 -14.21 -3.05 -0.25
N HIS A 135 -14.40 -4.32 0.12
CA HIS A 135 -15.35 -4.69 1.18
C HIS A 135 -14.66 -5.58 2.19
N GLN A 136 -15.13 -5.53 3.43
CA GLN A 136 -14.55 -6.31 4.52
C GLN A 136 -14.91 -7.79 4.35
N THR A 137 -13.92 -8.67 4.55
CA THR A 137 -14.13 -10.12 4.48
C THR A 137 -14.06 -10.77 5.85
N HIS A 138 -13.08 -10.40 6.68
CA HIS A 138 -12.95 -10.93 8.03
C HIS A 138 -12.01 -10.07 8.86
N ILE A 139 -12.00 -10.30 10.17
CA ILE A 139 -11.18 -9.56 11.12
C ILE A 139 -10.31 -10.55 11.87
N GLU A 140 -9.03 -10.19 12.08
CA GLU A 140 -8.10 -10.97 12.91
C GLU A 140 -7.48 -10.07 13.96
N PRO A 141 -7.35 -10.54 15.22
CA PRO A 141 -6.71 -9.74 16.25
C PRO A 141 -5.20 -9.66 15.99
N GLU A 142 -4.64 -8.46 16.18
CA GLU A 142 -3.20 -8.25 16.07
C GLU A 142 -2.58 -8.14 17.46
N LYS A 143 -3.15 -7.28 18.30
CA LYS A 143 -2.73 -7.08 19.67
C LYS A 143 -3.88 -6.38 20.41
N GLU A 144 -3.75 -6.23 21.74
CA GLU A 144 -4.76 -5.53 22.53
C GLU A 144 -4.98 -4.12 21.95
N GLY A 145 -6.24 -3.79 21.65
CA GLY A 145 -6.62 -2.50 21.10
C GLY A 145 -6.38 -2.33 19.62
N MET A 146 -5.88 -3.38 18.93
CA MET A 146 -5.59 -3.31 17.51
C MET A 146 -6.01 -4.60 16.81
N ASP A 147 -6.95 -4.49 15.89
CA ASP A 147 -7.39 -5.60 15.04
C ASP A 147 -7.08 -5.25 13.58
N MET A 148 -6.85 -6.28 12.78
CA MET A 148 -6.68 -6.11 11.34
C MET A 148 -7.96 -6.54 10.64
N VAL A 149 -8.48 -5.68 9.77
CA VAL A 149 -9.59 -6.03 8.90
C VAL A 149 -9.06 -6.35 7.52
N TYR A 150 -9.45 -7.52 7.02
CA TYR A 150 -9.09 -7.97 5.66
C TYR A 150 -10.17 -7.52 4.70
N MET A 151 -9.74 -7.03 3.55
CA MET A 151 -10.65 -6.44 2.57
C MET A 151 -10.32 -6.94 1.18
N LYS A 152 -11.34 -6.99 0.33
CA LYS A 152 -11.23 -7.52 -1.02
C LYS A 152 -11.98 -6.63 -2.01
N LYS A 153 -11.42 -6.51 -3.21
CA LYS A 153 -12.09 -5.89 -4.34
C LYS A 153 -12.00 -6.84 -5.53
N CYS A 154 -13.14 -7.16 -6.14
CA CYS A 154 -13.20 -7.96 -7.36
C CYS A 154 -13.62 -7.06 -8.51
N ILE A 155 -12.90 -7.15 -9.61
CA ILE A 155 -13.16 -6.36 -10.81
C ILE A 155 -13.73 -7.28 -11.87
N GLU A 156 -14.91 -6.95 -12.34
CA GLU A 156 -15.54 -7.71 -13.43
C GLU A 156 -14.93 -7.28 -14.78
N LYS A 157 -14.67 -8.26 -15.61
CA LYS A 157 -14.13 -8.05 -16.95
C LYS A 157 -15.10 -8.49 -18.01
#